data_3d9532da7723c86f3c159cc77a71432e
#
_entry.id   3d9532da7723c86f3c159cc77a71432e
#
_cell.length_a   1.000
_cell.length_b   1.000
_cell.length_c   1.000
_cell.angle_alpha   90.00
_cell.angle_beta   90.00
_cell.angle_gamma   90.00
#
_symmetry.space_group_name_H-M   'P 1'
#
loop_
_entity.id
_entity.type
_entity.pdbx_description
1 polymer ?
#
loop_
_entity_poly.entity_id
_entity_poly.type
_entity_poly.pdbx_seq_one_letter_code
_entity_poly.pdbx_strand_id
1 'polypeptide(L)'
;PDITGIFCADGDRTLGAYVACQANNRQDVLIAGYDATPEQKEIMQQDGAECNMICATNLHPDNLGKLSTEIAYKILEGEEVPEITMSDIDLMKAEDVAAGK
;
A
#
# COMPACT_ATOMS: atom_id res chain seq x y z
N PRO A 1 -22.96 10.01 4.92
CA PRO A 1 -23.16 9.50 6.28
C PRO A 1 -23.26 7.98 6.37
N ASP A 2 -23.65 7.32 5.29
CA ASP A 2 -23.85 5.86 5.28
C ASP A 2 -22.63 5.07 4.79
N ILE A 3 -21.53 5.76 4.48
CA ILE A 3 -20.28 5.13 4.07
C ILE A 3 -19.67 4.40 5.27
N THR A 4 -19.30 3.12 5.08
CA THR A 4 -18.64 2.30 6.09
C THR A 4 -17.22 1.92 5.71
N GLY A 5 -16.87 2.04 4.43
CA GLY A 5 -15.53 1.73 3.95
C GLY A 5 -15.18 2.51 2.70
N ILE A 6 -13.88 2.78 2.53
CA ILE A 6 -13.30 3.46 1.37
C ILE A 6 -12.13 2.62 0.86
N PHE A 7 -12.10 2.34 -0.43
CA PHE A 7 -10.91 1.81 -1.09
C PHE A 7 -10.23 2.94 -1.87
N CYS A 8 -8.93 3.09 -1.70
CA CYS A 8 -8.13 4.10 -2.37
C CYS A 8 -7.13 3.47 -3.34
N ALA A 9 -7.02 4.04 -4.52
CA ALA A 9 -6.25 3.47 -5.62
C ALA A 9 -4.76 3.88 -5.64
N ASP A 10 -4.34 4.75 -4.73
CA ASP A 10 -2.94 5.15 -4.57
C ASP A 10 -2.67 5.71 -3.16
N GLY A 11 -1.39 6.00 -2.89
CA GLY A 11 -0.93 6.48 -1.59
C GLY A 11 -1.49 7.84 -1.20
N ASP A 12 -1.50 8.79 -2.12
CA ASP A 12 -1.96 10.17 -1.85
C ASP A 12 -3.45 10.20 -1.50
N ARG A 13 -4.25 9.45 -2.26
CA ARG A 13 -5.70 9.34 -1.99
C ARG A 13 -5.97 8.62 -0.67
N THR A 14 -5.15 7.63 -0.33
CA THR A 14 -5.23 6.93 0.96
C THR A 14 -5.00 7.91 2.11
N LEU A 15 -3.96 8.72 2.04
CA LEU A 15 -3.66 9.73 3.05
C LEU A 15 -4.76 10.80 3.11
N GLY A 16 -5.25 11.25 1.96
CA GLY A 16 -6.36 12.19 1.86
C GLY A 16 -7.63 11.69 2.53
N ALA A 17 -7.99 10.43 2.29
CA ALA A 17 -9.14 9.79 2.93
C ALA A 17 -8.96 9.71 4.45
N TYR A 18 -7.78 9.32 4.92
CA TYR A 18 -7.46 9.28 6.34
C TYR A 18 -7.63 10.66 6.99
N VAL A 19 -7.02 11.68 6.42
CA VAL A 19 -7.11 13.07 6.93
C VAL A 19 -8.56 13.54 6.97
N ALA A 20 -9.33 13.28 5.93
CA ALA A 20 -10.75 13.64 5.86
C ALA A 20 -11.56 12.93 6.96
N CYS A 21 -11.31 11.67 7.22
CA CYS A 21 -11.96 10.93 8.30
C CYS A 21 -11.61 11.52 9.67
N GLN A 22 -10.34 11.85 9.89
CA GLN A 22 -9.91 12.48 11.15
C GLN A 22 -10.58 13.84 11.35
N ALA A 23 -10.60 14.69 10.33
CA ALA A 23 -11.17 16.03 10.38
C ALA A 23 -12.68 16.04 10.65
N ASN A 24 -13.37 14.97 10.26
CA ASN A 24 -14.83 14.86 10.41
C ASN A 24 -15.25 13.87 11.52
N ASN A 25 -14.33 13.43 12.35
CA ASN A 25 -14.58 12.45 13.43
C ASN A 25 -15.24 11.15 12.91
N ARG A 26 -14.78 10.68 11.73
CA ARG A 26 -15.32 9.49 11.07
C ARG A 26 -14.31 8.33 11.08
N GLN A 27 -13.67 8.08 12.22
CA GLN A 27 -12.77 6.93 12.40
C GLN A 27 -13.50 5.58 12.38
N ASP A 28 -14.82 5.60 12.35
CA ASP A 28 -15.67 4.44 12.11
C ASP A 28 -15.60 3.94 10.65
N VAL A 29 -15.19 4.81 9.71
CA VAL A 29 -15.03 4.44 8.29
C VAL A 29 -13.69 3.74 8.10
N LEU A 30 -13.72 2.51 7.58
CA LEU A 30 -12.51 1.72 7.32
C LEU A 30 -11.90 2.12 5.98
N ILE A 31 -10.58 2.23 5.94
CA ILE A 31 -9.84 2.61 4.74
C ILE A 31 -8.94 1.45 4.33
N ALA A 32 -9.13 0.95 3.11
CA ALA A 32 -8.20 0.06 2.44
C ALA A 32 -7.39 0.89 1.44
N GLY A 33 -6.11 1.00 1.70
CA GLY A 33 -5.19 1.87 0.97
C GLY A 33 -4.35 1.15 -0.07
N TYR A 34 -3.42 1.91 -0.65
CA TYR A 34 -2.52 1.44 -1.69
C TYR A 34 -1.14 2.04 -1.51
N ASP A 35 -0.12 1.41 -2.08
CA ASP A 35 1.30 1.79 -2.09
C ASP A 35 2.07 1.49 -0.80
N ALA A 36 1.44 1.32 0.34
CA ALA A 36 2.10 1.04 1.62
C ALA A 36 3.28 1.99 1.91
N THR A 37 3.04 3.29 1.76
CA THR A 37 4.08 4.31 1.90
C THR A 37 4.62 4.39 3.34
N PRO A 38 5.83 4.95 3.54
CA PRO A 38 6.35 5.18 4.89
C PRO A 38 5.39 5.97 5.78
N GLU A 39 4.73 6.99 5.24
CA GLU A 39 3.75 7.81 5.97
C GLU A 39 2.55 6.98 6.44
N GLN A 40 2.05 6.10 5.57
CA GLN A 40 0.95 5.19 5.93
C GLN A 40 1.38 4.25 7.07
N LYS A 41 2.60 3.75 7.00
CA LYS A 41 3.16 2.89 8.05
C LYS A 41 3.30 3.63 9.38
N GLU A 42 3.77 4.87 9.34
CA GLU A 42 3.86 5.73 10.54
C GLU A 42 2.48 5.94 11.18
N ILE A 43 1.46 6.24 10.38
CA ILE A 43 0.07 6.39 10.84
C ILE A 43 -0.39 5.10 11.53
N MET A 44 -0.18 3.95 10.91
CA MET A 44 -0.55 2.65 11.48
C MET A 44 0.22 2.37 12.79
N GLN A 45 1.47 2.79 12.90
CA GLN A 45 2.25 2.67 14.13
C GLN A 45 1.72 3.57 15.25
N GLN A 46 1.35 4.81 14.91
CA GLN A 46 0.83 5.78 15.88
C GLN A 46 -0.55 5.40 16.39
N ASP A 47 -1.44 5.02 15.49
CA ASP A 47 -2.85 4.70 15.83
C ASP A 47 -3.01 3.26 16.33
N GLY A 48 -2.04 2.40 16.03
CA GLY A 48 -2.05 1.02 16.50
C GLY A 48 -3.15 0.17 15.88
N ALA A 49 -3.61 -0.83 16.62
CA ALA A 49 -4.63 -1.77 16.14
C ALA A 49 -6.00 -1.13 15.89
N GLU A 50 -6.24 0.07 16.44
CA GLU A 50 -7.49 0.82 16.25
C GLU A 50 -7.44 1.73 15.02
N CYS A 51 -6.35 1.71 14.25
CA CYS A 51 -6.20 2.54 13.05
C CYS A 51 -7.30 2.22 12.03
N ASN A 52 -8.03 3.25 11.60
CA ASN A 52 -9.07 3.05 10.57
C ASN A 52 -8.51 2.85 9.16
N MET A 53 -7.24 3.18 8.93
CA MET A 53 -6.49 2.70 7.75
C MET A 53 -6.04 1.26 8.05
N ILE A 54 -6.87 0.29 7.70
CA ILE A 54 -6.70 -1.11 8.14
C ILE A 54 -5.62 -1.85 7.37
N CYS A 55 -5.39 -1.47 6.12
CA CYS A 55 -4.36 -2.09 5.28
C CYS A 55 -3.99 -1.19 4.10
N ALA A 56 -2.86 -1.49 3.49
CA ALA A 56 -2.44 -0.90 2.22
C ALA A 56 -1.73 -1.97 1.39
N THR A 57 -1.98 -2.01 0.09
CA THR A 57 -1.29 -2.92 -0.83
C THR A 57 0.17 -2.48 -0.96
N ASN A 58 1.09 -3.41 -0.75
CA ASN A 58 2.52 -3.19 -0.90
C ASN A 58 3.00 -3.82 -2.21
N LEU A 59 3.47 -2.98 -3.12
CA LEU A 59 3.97 -3.40 -4.43
C LEU A 59 5.46 -3.71 -4.45
N HIS A 60 6.16 -3.52 -3.33
CA HIS A 60 7.62 -3.68 -3.25
C HIS A 60 8.35 -2.97 -4.39
N PRO A 61 8.28 -1.61 -4.46
CA PRO A 61 8.79 -0.87 -5.61
C PRO A 61 10.28 -1.11 -5.89
N ASP A 62 11.07 -1.39 -4.85
CA ASP A 62 12.49 -1.72 -5.01
C ASP A 62 12.68 -3.01 -5.80
N ASN A 63 11.92 -4.04 -5.44
CA ASN A 63 11.94 -5.32 -6.14
C ASN A 63 11.41 -5.19 -7.57
N LEU A 64 10.34 -4.43 -7.75
CA LEU A 64 9.74 -4.18 -9.05
C LEU A 64 10.74 -3.46 -9.98
N GLY A 65 11.41 -2.43 -9.47
CA GLY A 65 12.44 -1.70 -10.21
C GLY A 65 13.62 -2.59 -10.61
N LYS A 66 14.11 -3.39 -9.67
CA LYS A 66 15.18 -4.36 -9.93
C LYS A 66 14.78 -5.38 -11.00
N LEU A 67 13.64 -6.01 -10.85
CA LEU A 67 13.12 -7.00 -11.80
C LEU A 67 12.95 -6.41 -13.19
N SER A 68 12.37 -5.22 -13.29
CA SER A 68 12.17 -4.51 -14.56
C SER A 68 13.51 -4.22 -15.26
N THR A 69 14.51 -3.78 -14.50
CA THR A 69 15.86 -3.51 -15.02
C THR A 69 16.55 -4.78 -15.51
N GLU A 70 16.44 -5.86 -14.75
CA GLU A 70 17.01 -7.17 -15.14
C GLU A 70 16.39 -7.69 -16.45
N ILE A 71 15.07 -7.56 -16.60
CA ILE A 71 14.36 -7.98 -17.81
C ILE A 71 14.78 -7.10 -19.01
N ALA A 72 14.85 -5.79 -18.82
CA ALA A 72 15.30 -4.87 -19.88
C ALA A 72 16.72 -5.21 -20.35
N TYR A 73 17.62 -5.54 -19.41
CA TYR A 73 18.99 -5.95 -19.73
C TYR A 73 19.01 -7.25 -20.53
N LYS A 74 18.23 -8.24 -20.16
CA LYS A 74 18.11 -9.51 -20.89
C LYS A 74 17.64 -9.28 -22.34
N ILE A 75 16.66 -8.42 -22.53
CA ILE A 75 16.17 -8.06 -23.87
C ILE A 75 17.29 -7.43 -24.71
N LEU A 76 18.07 -6.52 -24.11
CA LEU A 76 19.22 -5.90 -24.80
C LEU A 76 20.31 -6.91 -25.16
N GLU A 77 20.49 -7.96 -24.36
CA GLU A 77 21.45 -9.04 -24.63
C GLU A 77 20.92 -10.07 -25.65
N GLY A 78 19.71 -9.89 -26.15
CA GLY A 78 19.10 -10.79 -27.13
C GLY A 78 18.49 -12.06 -26.55
N GLU A 79 18.31 -12.11 -25.22
CA GLU A 79 17.68 -13.25 -24.55
C GLU A 79 16.15 -13.18 -24.71
N GLU A 80 15.53 -14.35 -24.78
CA GLU A 80 14.07 -14.44 -24.74
C GLU A 80 13.59 -14.23 -23.30
N VAL A 81 12.53 -13.44 -23.14
CA VAL A 81 11.88 -13.19 -21.86
C VAL A 81 10.39 -13.51 -21.97
N PRO A 82 9.73 -13.90 -20.85
CA PRO A 82 8.28 -14.10 -20.86
C PRO A 82 7.55 -12.83 -21.26
N GLU A 83 6.41 -12.96 -21.90
CA GLU A 83 5.53 -11.82 -22.24
C GLU A 83 5.06 -11.10 -20.99
N ILE A 84 4.78 -11.84 -19.92
CA ILE A 84 4.34 -11.33 -18.63
C ILE A 84 5.26 -11.88 -17.55
N THR A 85 5.76 -10.99 -16.70
CA THR A 85 6.52 -11.35 -15.49
C THR A 85 5.82 -10.73 -14.28
N MET A 86 5.40 -11.57 -13.35
CA MET A 86 4.73 -11.13 -12.13
C MET A 86 5.75 -10.70 -11.08
N SER A 87 5.47 -9.59 -10.41
CA SER A 87 6.21 -9.19 -9.20
C SER A 87 5.42 -9.57 -7.95
N ASP A 88 6.13 -9.69 -6.83
CA ASP A 88 5.49 -9.97 -5.55
C ASP A 88 4.71 -8.77 -5.05
N ILE A 89 3.52 -9.04 -4.52
CA ILE A 89 2.70 -8.05 -3.81
C ILE A 89 2.21 -8.67 -2.51
N ASP A 90 2.03 -7.85 -1.49
CA ASP A 90 1.42 -8.26 -0.23
C ASP A 90 0.57 -7.14 0.38
N LEU A 91 0.02 -7.39 1.56
CA LEU A 91 -0.73 -6.38 2.31
C LEU A 91 0.06 -5.97 3.55
N MET A 92 0.30 -4.67 3.70
CA MET A 92 0.68 -4.08 4.98
C MET A 92 -0.61 -3.86 5.79
N LYS A 93 -0.74 -4.53 6.91
CA LYS A 93 -1.92 -4.44 7.77
C LYS A 93 -1.60 -3.66 9.03
N ALA A 94 -2.54 -2.81 9.46
CA ALA A 94 -2.37 -2.03 10.68
C ALA A 94 -2.11 -2.91 11.91
N GLU A 95 -2.81 -4.04 12.02
CA GLU A 95 -2.61 -5.01 13.12
C GLU A 95 -1.19 -5.58 13.17
N ASP A 96 -0.60 -5.88 12.00
CA ASP A 96 0.76 -6.42 11.90
C ASP A 96 1.81 -5.34 12.21
N VAL A 97 1.60 -4.13 11.69
CA VAL A 97 2.47 -2.98 11.96
C VAL A 97 2.48 -2.64 13.46
N ALA A 98 1.30 -2.63 14.10
CA ALA A 98 1.15 -2.40 15.54
C ALA A 98 1.85 -3.49 16.37
N ALA A 99 1.92 -4.72 15.86
CA ALA A 99 2.61 -5.84 16.51
C ALA A 99 4.12 -5.89 16.21
N GLY A 100 4.64 -4.94 15.43
CA GLY A 100 6.06 -4.89 15.05
C GLY A 100 6.46 -5.82 13.92
N LYS A 101 5.51 -6.22 13.10
CA LYS A 101 5.77 -7.12 11.97
C LYS A 101 6.03 -6.42 10.64
#